data_fe066a15eabb34c36f99fa5534519064
#
_entry.id   fe066a15eabb34c36f99fa5534519064
#
_cell.length_a   1.000
_cell.length_b   1.000
_cell.length_c   1.000
_cell.angle_alpha   90.00
_cell.angle_beta   90.00
_cell.angle_gamma   90.00
#
_symmetry.space_group_name_H-M   'P 1'
#
loop_
_entity.id
_entity.type
_entity.pdbx_description
1 polymer ?
#
loop_
_entity_poly.entity_id
_entity_poly.type
_entity_poly.pdbx_seq_one_letter_code
_entity_poly.pdbx_strand_id
1 'polypeptide(L)'
;MDGYYADHDRALYFVNPEGAPWTAAYIQSKGDPIADLHENMAAEQKARSTYELLINLSDDPDVTDVLRFLREREVVHFQRFGETLNLVYEYLERKKYY
;
A
#
# COMPACT_ATOMS: atom_id res chain seq x y z
N MET A 1 16.22 7.83 8.57
CA MET A 1 16.51 7.11 7.30
C MET A 1 17.43 5.91 7.49
N ASP A 2 18.33 5.96 8.48
CA ASP A 2 19.33 4.89 8.69
C ASP A 2 18.71 3.52 8.99
N GLY A 3 17.51 3.46 9.60
CA GLY A 3 16.85 2.21 9.90
C GLY A 3 16.27 1.44 8.71
N TYR A 4 16.34 2.01 7.49
CA TYR A 4 15.74 1.41 6.30
C TYR A 4 16.77 0.95 5.25
N TYR A 5 18.06 1.08 5.58
CA TYR A 5 19.13 0.69 4.65
C TYR A 5 20.21 -0.07 5.40
N ALA A 6 20.67 -1.15 4.81
CA ALA A 6 21.87 -1.86 5.25
C ALA A 6 23.03 -1.49 4.33
N ASP A 7 24.18 -1.22 4.91
CA ASP A 7 25.40 -0.83 4.20
C ASP A 7 26.30 -2.05 4.03
N HIS A 8 26.64 -2.38 2.80
CA HIS A 8 27.61 -3.42 2.46
C HIS A 8 28.67 -2.81 1.54
N ASP A 9 29.84 -2.50 2.09
CA ASP A 9 30.92 -1.83 1.38
C ASP A 9 30.46 -0.49 0.80
N ARG A 10 30.16 -0.45 -0.51
CA ARG A 10 29.70 0.75 -1.20
C ARG A 10 28.23 0.67 -1.62
N ALA A 11 27.57 -0.43 -1.31
CA ALA A 11 26.19 -0.66 -1.72
C ALA A 11 25.24 -0.54 -0.53
N LEU A 12 24.06 0.04 -0.78
CA LEU A 12 22.99 0.14 0.19
C LEU A 12 21.88 -0.82 -0.22
N TYR A 13 21.33 -1.51 0.76
CA TYR A 13 20.23 -2.46 0.57
C TYR A 13 19.06 -2.08 1.49
N PHE A 14 17.83 -2.30 1.02
CA PHE A 14 16.65 -1.98 1.80
C PHE A 14 16.46 -2.95 2.96
N VAL A 15 16.27 -2.40 4.16
CA VAL A 15 15.91 -3.15 5.36
C VAL A 15 14.84 -2.36 6.11
N ASN A 16 14.12 -3.04 7.02
CA ASN A 16 13.25 -2.34 7.96
C ASN A 16 14.04 -1.96 9.23
N PRO A 17 13.47 -1.14 10.13
CA PRO A 17 14.17 -0.75 11.36
C PRO A 17 14.57 -1.91 12.27
N GLU A 18 13.95 -3.08 12.13
CA GLU A 18 14.30 -4.29 12.88
C GLU A 18 15.44 -5.10 12.24
N GLY A 19 15.92 -4.64 11.09
CA GLY A 19 17.01 -5.30 10.38
C GLY A 19 16.60 -6.37 9.40
N ALA A 20 15.31 -6.60 9.17
CA ALA A 20 14.86 -7.58 8.18
C ALA A 20 15.05 -7.02 6.77
N PRO A 21 15.77 -7.75 5.87
CA PRO A 21 16.03 -7.26 4.52
C PRO A 21 14.77 -7.33 3.66
N TRP A 22 14.68 -6.42 2.69
CA TRP A 22 13.66 -6.55 1.66
C TRP A 22 13.95 -7.78 0.80
N THR A 23 12.94 -8.57 0.56
CA THR A 23 13.01 -9.71 -0.36
C THR A 23 11.62 -9.99 -0.94
N ALA A 24 11.59 -10.44 -2.19
CA ALA A 24 10.35 -10.85 -2.84
C ALA A 24 9.68 -12.05 -2.13
N ALA A 25 10.41 -12.78 -1.29
CA ALA A 25 9.86 -13.89 -0.52
C ALA A 25 8.75 -13.47 0.45
N TYR A 26 8.67 -12.18 0.81
CA TYR A 26 7.64 -11.67 1.71
C TYR A 26 6.38 -11.20 0.98
N ILE A 27 6.40 -11.19 -0.34
CA ILE A 27 5.23 -10.82 -1.13
C ILE A 27 4.21 -11.96 -1.07
N GLN A 28 2.99 -11.65 -0.67
CA GLN A 28 1.94 -12.64 -0.43
C GLN A 28 0.88 -12.67 -1.53
N SER A 29 1.26 -12.33 -2.76
CA SER A 29 0.37 -12.42 -3.91
C SER A 29 -0.01 -13.88 -4.18
N LYS A 30 -1.27 -14.12 -4.48
CA LYS A 30 -1.79 -15.46 -4.79
C LYS A 30 -1.94 -15.70 -6.28
N GLY A 31 -1.84 -14.66 -7.11
CA GLY A 31 -2.15 -14.78 -8.52
C GLY A 31 -3.65 -14.84 -8.79
N ASP A 32 -4.47 -14.71 -7.77
CA ASP A 32 -5.93 -14.57 -7.87
C ASP A 32 -6.25 -13.09 -7.85
N PRO A 33 -6.74 -12.50 -8.96
CA PRO A 33 -6.96 -11.05 -9.01
C PRO A 33 -8.00 -10.56 -8.01
N ILE A 34 -8.99 -11.37 -7.66
CA ILE A 34 -10.00 -10.98 -6.66
C ILE A 34 -9.37 -10.90 -5.27
N ALA A 35 -8.67 -11.95 -4.85
CA ALA A 35 -8.00 -11.97 -3.54
C ALA A 35 -6.95 -10.87 -3.44
N ASP A 36 -6.13 -10.69 -4.46
CA ASP A 36 -5.04 -9.72 -4.46
C ASP A 36 -5.58 -8.28 -4.45
N LEU A 37 -6.70 -8.01 -5.14
CA LEU A 37 -7.34 -6.68 -5.10
C LEU A 37 -7.94 -6.36 -3.73
N HIS A 38 -8.58 -7.32 -3.07
CA HIS A 38 -9.06 -7.14 -1.70
C HIS A 38 -7.93 -6.85 -0.72
N GLU A 39 -6.81 -7.52 -0.87
CA GLU A 39 -5.62 -7.26 -0.07
C GLU A 39 -5.09 -5.84 -0.29
N ASN A 40 -5.03 -5.40 -1.55
CA ASN A 40 -4.62 -4.04 -1.91
C ASN A 40 -5.57 -3.00 -1.29
N MET A 41 -6.88 -3.23 -1.36
CA MET A 41 -7.87 -2.33 -0.78
C MET A 41 -7.71 -2.25 0.74
N ALA A 42 -7.48 -3.37 1.42
CA ALA A 42 -7.23 -3.40 2.85
C ALA A 42 -5.96 -2.63 3.22
N ALA A 43 -4.89 -2.76 2.42
CA ALA A 43 -3.65 -2.03 2.63
C ALA A 43 -3.84 -0.51 2.50
N GLU A 44 -4.64 -0.05 1.52
CA GLU A 44 -4.95 1.36 1.36
C GLU A 44 -5.73 1.92 2.56
N GLN A 45 -6.65 1.15 3.12
CA GLN A 45 -7.38 1.54 4.33
C GLN A 45 -6.46 1.63 5.54
N LYS A 46 -5.52 0.71 5.70
CA LYS A 46 -4.53 0.76 6.77
C LYS A 46 -3.65 2.01 6.65
N ALA A 47 -3.21 2.33 5.44
CA ALA A 47 -2.41 3.53 5.18
C ALA A 47 -3.20 4.80 5.51
N ARG A 48 -4.45 4.89 5.09
CA ARG A 48 -5.33 6.03 5.41
C ARG A 48 -5.47 6.21 6.92
N SER A 49 -5.72 5.13 7.64
CA SER A 49 -5.82 5.16 9.10
C SER A 49 -4.53 5.64 9.76
N THR A 50 -3.39 5.19 9.25
CA THR A 50 -2.08 5.61 9.73
C THR A 50 -1.85 7.10 9.50
N TYR A 51 -2.21 7.62 8.32
CA TYR A 51 -2.08 9.05 8.04
C TYR A 51 -2.98 9.90 8.97
N GLU A 52 -4.20 9.44 9.26
CA GLU A 52 -5.08 10.14 10.20
C GLU A 52 -4.48 10.22 11.59
N LEU A 53 -3.87 9.14 12.07
CA LEU A 53 -3.17 9.12 13.35
C LEU A 53 -1.99 10.10 13.36
N LEU A 54 -1.19 10.11 12.30
CA LEU A 54 -0.04 11.01 12.20
C LEU A 54 -0.47 12.48 12.12
N ILE A 55 -1.56 12.77 11.41
CA ILE A 55 -2.14 14.12 11.36
C ILE A 55 -2.52 14.59 12.76
N ASN A 56 -3.15 13.72 13.55
CA ASN A 56 -3.56 14.06 14.92
C ASN A 56 -2.37 14.24 15.87
N LEU A 57 -1.25 13.58 15.60
CA LEU A 57 -0.04 13.70 16.41
C LEU A 57 0.84 14.90 16.00
N SER A 58 0.70 15.39 14.77
CA SER A 58 1.54 16.47 14.26
C SER A 58 1.03 17.84 14.74
N ASP A 59 1.94 18.68 15.18
CA ASP A 59 1.67 20.08 15.51
C ASP A 59 2.34 21.05 14.51
N ASP A 60 2.97 20.53 13.46
CA ASP A 60 3.60 21.30 12.40
C ASP A 60 2.66 21.39 11.19
N PRO A 61 2.15 22.59 10.84
CA PRO A 61 1.23 22.74 9.72
C PRO A 61 1.78 22.26 8.38
N ASP A 62 3.07 22.42 8.13
CA ASP A 62 3.68 22.00 6.87
C ASP A 62 3.69 20.48 6.74
N VAL A 63 4.00 19.78 7.82
CA VAL A 63 3.94 18.32 7.89
C VAL A 63 2.50 17.83 7.75
N THR A 64 1.57 18.47 8.46
CA THR A 64 0.15 18.11 8.43
C THR A 64 -0.44 18.23 7.04
N ASP A 65 -0.09 19.28 6.30
CA ASP A 65 -0.58 19.48 4.93
C ASP A 65 -0.14 18.36 3.99
N VAL A 66 1.12 17.93 4.09
CA VAL A 66 1.63 16.79 3.30
C VAL A 66 0.90 15.51 3.67
N LEU A 67 0.70 15.26 4.97
CA LEU A 67 -0.02 14.06 5.44
C LEU A 67 -1.47 14.04 4.96
N ARG A 68 -2.15 15.19 4.94
CA ARG A 68 -3.51 15.30 4.39
C ARG A 68 -3.56 14.97 2.91
N PHE A 69 -2.60 15.46 2.15
CA PHE A 69 -2.49 15.12 0.73
C PHE A 69 -2.31 13.62 0.53
N LEU A 70 -1.42 12.98 1.28
CA LEU A 70 -1.18 11.54 1.20
C LEU A 70 -2.42 10.75 1.59
N ARG A 71 -3.15 11.17 2.62
CA ARG A 71 -4.42 10.53 3.02
C ARG A 71 -5.44 10.57 1.89
N GLU A 72 -5.59 11.71 1.22
CA GLU A 72 -6.52 11.83 0.08
C GLU A 72 -6.10 10.92 -1.08
N ARG A 73 -4.81 10.74 -1.30
CA ARG A 73 -4.30 9.80 -2.30
C ARG A 73 -4.70 8.37 -2.00
N GLU A 74 -4.70 7.96 -0.73
CA GLU A 74 -5.13 6.61 -0.35
C GLU A 74 -6.61 6.38 -0.61
N VAL A 75 -7.46 7.39 -0.43
CA VAL A 75 -8.89 7.31 -0.76
C VAL A 75 -9.07 7.07 -2.26
N VAL A 76 -8.34 7.80 -3.11
CA VAL A 76 -8.38 7.62 -4.57
C VAL A 76 -7.89 6.23 -4.97
N HIS A 77 -6.80 5.74 -4.37
CA HIS A 77 -6.27 4.40 -4.64
C HIS A 77 -7.29 3.32 -4.30
N PHE A 78 -7.92 3.43 -3.14
CA PHE A 78 -8.96 2.48 -2.72
C PHE A 78 -10.09 2.43 -3.73
N GLN A 79 -10.56 3.59 -4.19
CA GLN A 79 -11.63 3.68 -5.19
C GLN A 79 -11.22 3.00 -6.50
N ARG A 80 -10.00 3.25 -6.97
CA ARG A 80 -9.50 2.65 -8.22
C ARG A 80 -9.37 1.14 -8.12
N PHE A 81 -8.90 0.63 -7.00
CA PHE A 81 -8.86 -0.81 -6.77
C PHE A 81 -10.26 -1.41 -6.74
N GLY A 82 -11.23 -0.72 -6.13
CA GLY A 82 -12.63 -1.16 -6.12
C GLY A 82 -13.25 -1.18 -7.51
N GLU A 83 -13.00 -0.18 -8.33
CA GLU A 83 -13.44 -0.15 -9.74
C GLU A 83 -12.83 -1.30 -10.53
N THR A 84 -11.54 -1.56 -10.33
CA THR A 84 -10.84 -2.67 -10.98
C THR A 84 -11.43 -4.01 -10.55
N LEU A 85 -11.74 -4.16 -9.27
CA LEU A 85 -12.37 -5.37 -8.74
C LEU A 85 -13.72 -5.64 -9.43
N ASN A 86 -14.54 -4.60 -9.61
CA ASN A 86 -15.80 -4.72 -10.33
C ASN A 86 -15.60 -5.15 -11.78
N LEU A 87 -14.59 -4.59 -12.46
CA LEU A 87 -14.25 -5.00 -13.83
C LEU A 87 -13.82 -6.46 -13.91
N VAL A 88 -13.07 -6.94 -12.91
CA VAL A 88 -12.68 -8.37 -12.84
C VAL A 88 -13.91 -9.25 -12.67
N TYR A 89 -14.84 -8.91 -11.79
CA TYR A 89 -16.07 -9.66 -11.61
C TYR A 89 -16.91 -9.70 -12.88
N GLU A 90 -17.05 -8.58 -13.57
CA GLU A 90 -17.78 -8.51 -14.85
C GLU A 90 -17.12 -9.38 -15.91
N TYR A 91 -15.80 -9.36 -16.00
CA TYR A 91 -15.05 -10.20 -16.93
C TYR A 91 -15.28 -11.68 -16.65
N LEU A 92 -15.20 -12.09 -15.39
CA LEU A 92 -15.42 -13.50 -14.99
C LEU A 92 -16.86 -13.93 -15.25
N GLU A 93 -17.83 -13.05 -15.03
CA GLU A 93 -19.23 -13.32 -15.31
C GLU A 93 -19.46 -13.57 -16.79
N ARG A 94 -18.91 -12.72 -17.65
CA ARG A 94 -18.99 -12.90 -19.11
C ARG A 94 -18.33 -14.19 -19.57
N LYS A 95 -17.19 -14.54 -18.96
CA LYS A 95 -16.44 -15.74 -19.31
C LYS A 95 -17.21 -17.04 -19.05
N LYS A 96 -18.14 -17.05 -18.09
CA LYS A 96 -18.96 -18.21 -17.77
C LYS A 96 -19.92 -18.60 -18.88
N TYR A 97 -20.25 -17.68 -19.77
CA TYR A 97 -21.22 -17.90 -20.84
C TYR A 97 -20.56 -18.27 -22.17
N TYR A 98 -19.29 -18.40 -22.18
CA TYR A 98 -18.49 -18.79 -23.34
C TYR A 98 -17.67 -20.03 -23.01
#